data_10d3bb9963bd0381c737923470adf4a0
#
_entry.id   10d3bb9963bd0381c737923470adf4a0
#
_cell.length_a   1.000
_cell.length_b   1.000
_cell.length_c   1.000
_cell.angle_alpha   90.00
_cell.angle_beta   90.00
_cell.angle_gamma   90.00
#
_symmetry.space_group_name_H-M   'P 1'
#
loop_
_entity.id
_entity.type
_entity.pdbx_description
1 polymer ?
#
loop_
_entity_poly.entity_id
_entity_poly.type
_entity_poly.pdbx_seq_one_letter_code
_entity_poly.pdbx_strand_id
1 'polypeptide(L)'
;FPKAQAVKTRSGQLYKNPRNMVAGLMNSSSNPDMIYPLLDFVAYEIVASSVHKSTAFDELQLKHGFLVPGWQTYRGDELTDQQLSARLNDRRKDSVYELDGLVLDINDSDIRQKLGYESSSLNPKFARKYKIADASNMAEATVIKVEWNVSKDGYLKPRVQIEPVELVGVTVQHATGFNAKFIHEGQIGPGATIKITRSGDVIPFITEVISPSPVDDYTHWFNNQLEQFGDWQWTPTKVDAVLIGADSNETVLFERLLDFFNTIDIPALKEGNLKEIFQAGFRTPEDVLNLTGAELISLLGKAIGMKIGVGLREKFTNIPMYLLMGAHPAFGRGVGVRKMKKLYEAFKGDIEMLRYPLNIVAVDGFEDKTASKIANGYDRFQQFLLDTIAIVTLAPYADVSGGALGGLVIVFTGFRDNDLEKAIEAAGGKIGSSVSKSTSILVAEDPNSTSGKAAKARDLGVKVISPAAMRAMV
;
A
#
# COMPACT_ATOMS: atom_id res chain seq x y z
N PHE A 1 8.34 26.13 -4.49
CA PHE A 1 8.54 25.41 -5.76
C PHE A 1 9.07 26.29 -6.89
N PRO A 2 8.60 27.52 -7.13
CA PRO A 2 9.16 28.37 -8.18
C PRO A 2 10.67 28.55 -8.10
N LYS A 3 11.26 28.66 -6.90
CA LYS A 3 12.71 28.70 -6.69
C LYS A 3 13.43 27.39 -6.97
N ALA A 4 12.69 26.27 -6.97
CA ALA A 4 13.22 24.94 -7.23
C ALA A 4 12.93 24.41 -8.65
N GLN A 5 12.29 25.20 -9.51
CA GLN A 5 11.98 24.81 -10.90
C GLN A 5 13.22 24.48 -11.75
N ALA A 6 14.40 24.96 -11.35
CA ALA A 6 15.65 24.62 -12.01
C ALA A 6 16.22 23.25 -11.61
N VAL A 7 15.65 22.60 -10.61
CA VAL A 7 16.11 21.28 -10.14
C VAL A 7 15.68 20.20 -11.13
N LYS A 8 16.68 19.44 -11.59
CA LYS A 8 16.47 18.36 -12.56
C LYS A 8 16.49 17.00 -11.87
N THR A 9 15.72 16.05 -12.42
CA THR A 9 15.82 14.63 -12.09
C THR A 9 17.20 14.08 -12.46
N ARG A 10 17.53 12.86 -12.05
CA ARG A 10 18.75 12.16 -12.48
C ARG A 10 18.84 11.97 -14.00
N SER A 11 17.70 11.91 -14.68
CA SER A 11 17.62 11.84 -16.15
C SER A 11 17.72 13.21 -16.84
N GLY A 12 17.94 14.30 -16.09
CA GLY A 12 18.08 15.66 -16.62
C GLY A 12 16.76 16.38 -16.90
N GLN A 13 15.61 15.79 -16.60
CA GLN A 13 14.29 16.39 -16.77
C GLN A 13 13.93 17.29 -15.59
N LEU A 14 13.14 18.32 -15.83
CA LEU A 14 12.60 19.17 -14.76
C LEU A 14 11.48 18.45 -14.01
N TYR A 15 11.40 18.67 -12.70
CA TYR A 15 10.25 18.21 -11.93
C TYR A 15 9.00 19.02 -12.29
N LYS A 16 7.89 18.33 -12.58
CA LYS A 16 6.63 18.97 -13.01
C LYS A 16 5.82 19.57 -11.86
N ASN A 17 5.99 19.04 -10.64
CA ASN A 17 5.28 19.55 -9.46
C ASN A 17 6.11 19.34 -8.18
N PRO A 18 5.78 20.11 -7.10
CA PRO A 18 6.54 20.06 -5.83
C PRO A 18 6.54 18.69 -5.17
N ARG A 19 5.42 17.98 -5.19
CA ARG A 19 5.30 16.66 -4.56
C ARG A 19 6.24 15.64 -5.18
N ASN A 20 6.28 15.56 -6.51
CA ASN A 20 7.19 14.64 -7.21
C ASN A 20 8.65 14.99 -6.95
N MET A 21 8.96 16.29 -6.82
CA MET A 21 10.30 16.75 -6.48
C MET A 21 10.69 16.27 -5.07
N VAL A 22 9.88 16.57 -4.07
CA VAL A 22 10.16 16.20 -2.67
C VAL A 22 10.24 14.68 -2.52
N ALA A 23 9.30 13.93 -3.11
CA ALA A 23 9.33 12.47 -3.06
C ALA A 23 10.59 11.90 -3.73
N GLY A 24 11.00 12.45 -4.88
CA GLY A 24 12.23 12.06 -5.56
C GLY A 24 13.49 12.33 -4.74
N LEU A 25 13.54 13.48 -4.07
CA LEU A 25 14.63 13.88 -3.21
C LEU A 25 14.71 12.99 -1.94
N MET A 26 13.58 12.76 -1.28
CA MET A 26 13.52 11.92 -0.06
C MET A 26 13.90 10.46 -0.32
N ASN A 27 13.62 9.94 -1.52
CA ASN A 27 13.97 8.57 -1.91
C ASN A 27 15.36 8.47 -2.59
N SER A 28 16.11 9.56 -2.67
CA SER A 28 17.45 9.56 -3.27
C SER A 28 18.52 9.36 -2.21
N SER A 29 19.47 8.49 -2.48
CA SER A 29 20.64 8.26 -1.61
C SER A 29 21.70 9.38 -1.69
N SER A 30 21.60 10.26 -2.69
CA SER A 30 22.54 11.39 -2.90
C SER A 30 21.79 12.56 -3.52
N ASN A 31 21.74 13.67 -2.82
CA ASN A 31 21.16 14.92 -3.30
C ASN A 31 22.22 16.03 -3.18
N PRO A 32 22.23 17.03 -4.09
CA PRO A 32 23.05 18.22 -3.90
C PRO A 32 22.62 18.99 -2.65
N ASP A 33 23.55 19.38 -1.79
CA ASP A 33 23.27 20.10 -0.53
C ASP A 33 22.50 21.41 -0.71
N MET A 34 22.65 22.06 -1.88
CA MET A 34 21.94 23.28 -2.24
C MET A 34 20.41 23.14 -2.35
N ILE A 35 19.87 21.88 -2.33
CA ILE A 35 18.43 21.65 -2.44
C ILE A 35 17.74 21.74 -1.10
N TYR A 36 18.39 21.32 -0.01
CA TYR A 36 17.76 21.27 1.32
C TYR A 36 17.22 22.62 1.81
N PRO A 37 17.88 23.76 1.59
CA PRO A 37 17.32 25.07 1.95
C PRO A 37 16.05 25.47 1.18
N LEU A 38 15.68 24.74 0.13
CA LEU A 38 14.46 24.97 -0.64
C LEU A 38 13.27 24.17 -0.13
N LEU A 39 13.48 23.30 0.87
CA LEU A 39 12.47 22.44 1.45
C LEU A 39 12.01 22.97 2.80
N ASP A 40 10.70 23.04 2.99
CA ASP A 40 10.12 23.33 4.28
C ASP A 40 9.70 22.03 4.97
N PHE A 41 9.97 21.92 6.26
CA PHE A 41 9.44 20.86 7.11
C PHE A 41 8.27 21.41 7.92
N VAL A 42 7.07 20.91 7.63
CA VAL A 42 5.84 21.32 8.31
C VAL A 42 5.41 20.20 9.28
N ALA A 43 5.51 20.46 10.59
CA ALA A 43 5.11 19.52 11.62
C ALA A 43 3.60 19.58 11.84
N TYR A 44 2.90 18.47 11.69
CA TYR A 44 1.43 18.44 11.81
C TYR A 44 0.92 17.54 12.95
N GLU A 45 1.80 16.85 13.64
CA GLU A 45 1.41 16.01 14.77
C GLU A 45 2.58 15.75 15.72
N ILE A 46 2.30 15.71 17.00
CA ILE A 46 3.18 15.12 18.03
C ILE A 46 2.69 13.69 18.25
N VAL A 47 3.49 12.71 17.86
CA VAL A 47 3.13 11.30 17.99
C VAL A 47 2.98 10.93 19.46
N ALA A 48 1.88 10.23 19.78
CA ALA A 48 1.56 9.79 21.13
C ALA A 48 1.40 10.92 22.17
N SER A 49 1.03 12.13 21.72
CA SER A 49 0.69 13.24 22.60
C SER A 49 -0.62 12.99 23.34
N SER A 50 -0.66 13.38 24.62
CA SER A 50 -1.86 13.38 25.45
C SER A 50 -2.55 14.76 25.51
N VAL A 51 -1.99 15.76 24.83
CA VAL A 51 -2.59 17.11 24.80
C VAL A 51 -3.53 17.25 23.60
N HIS A 52 -4.45 18.21 23.68
CA HIS A 52 -5.32 18.55 22.57
C HIS A 52 -4.53 18.93 21.31
N LYS A 53 -5.08 18.64 20.14
CA LYS A 53 -4.39 18.89 18.85
C LYS A 53 -3.98 20.35 18.68
N SER A 54 -4.85 21.29 19.06
CA SER A 54 -4.55 22.73 19.03
C SER A 54 -3.37 23.09 19.94
N THR A 55 -3.34 22.56 21.15
CA THR A 55 -2.23 22.76 22.09
C THR A 55 -0.93 22.17 21.56
N ALA A 56 -1.00 21.01 20.88
CA ALA A 56 0.18 20.42 20.23
C ALA A 56 0.75 21.33 19.11
N PHE A 57 -0.10 21.99 18.35
CA PHE A 57 0.35 22.95 17.33
C PHE A 57 1.01 24.19 17.96
N ASP A 58 0.41 24.74 19.01
CA ASP A 58 1.01 25.86 19.76
C ASP A 58 2.38 25.46 20.35
N GLU A 59 2.49 24.27 20.90
CA GLU A 59 3.75 23.75 21.43
C GLU A 59 4.82 23.60 20.33
N LEU A 60 4.49 22.99 19.22
CA LEU A 60 5.39 22.85 18.09
C LEU A 60 5.88 24.20 17.57
N GLN A 61 4.98 25.16 17.45
CA GLN A 61 5.31 26.48 16.90
C GLN A 61 6.03 27.37 17.90
N LEU A 62 5.48 27.53 19.13
CA LEU A 62 5.95 28.53 20.10
C LEU A 62 7.16 28.04 20.89
N LYS A 63 7.22 26.74 21.25
CA LYS A 63 8.34 26.21 22.03
C LYS A 63 9.48 25.67 21.16
N HIS A 64 9.14 25.06 20.03
CA HIS A 64 10.11 24.35 19.22
C HIS A 64 10.41 25.00 17.87
N GLY A 65 9.71 26.08 17.52
CA GLY A 65 9.97 26.86 16.30
C GLY A 65 9.66 26.12 14.98
N PHE A 66 8.89 25.05 15.01
CA PHE A 66 8.49 24.35 13.79
C PHE A 66 7.43 25.13 13.02
N LEU A 67 7.48 25.04 11.69
CA LEU A 67 6.32 25.39 10.87
C LEU A 67 5.20 24.38 11.14
N VAL A 68 3.98 24.89 11.31
CA VAL A 68 2.77 24.07 11.49
C VAL A 68 1.74 24.40 10.39
N PRO A 69 0.81 23.49 10.05
CA PRO A 69 -0.28 23.81 9.14
C PRO A 69 -1.13 24.97 9.71
N GLY A 70 -1.69 25.80 8.84
CA GLY A 70 -2.70 26.74 9.31
C GLY A 70 -3.93 26.00 9.84
N TRP A 71 -4.29 26.23 11.08
CA TRP A 71 -5.38 25.53 11.76
C TRP A 71 -6.37 26.47 12.42
N GLN A 72 -7.55 25.97 12.71
CA GLN A 72 -8.61 26.66 13.45
C GLN A 72 -9.51 25.62 14.11
N THR A 73 -10.03 25.92 15.29
CA THR A 73 -10.98 25.06 15.99
C THR A 73 -12.40 25.53 15.72
N TYR A 74 -13.31 24.57 15.59
CA TYR A 74 -14.74 24.76 15.44
C TYR A 74 -15.50 23.83 16.37
N ARG A 75 -16.71 24.19 16.74
CA ARG A 75 -17.67 23.26 17.32
C ARG A 75 -18.28 22.44 16.18
N GLY A 76 -18.62 21.17 16.47
CA GLY A 76 -19.13 20.27 15.42
C GLY A 76 -20.45 20.73 14.80
N ASP A 77 -21.27 21.44 15.57
CA ASP A 77 -22.56 22.02 15.14
C ASP A 77 -22.39 23.27 14.26
N GLU A 78 -21.23 23.87 14.24
CA GLU A 78 -20.90 25.05 13.41
C GLU A 78 -20.37 24.65 12.02
N LEU A 79 -20.00 23.39 11.80
CA LEU A 79 -19.38 22.93 10.56
C LEU A 79 -20.42 22.59 9.51
N THR A 80 -20.55 23.45 8.50
CA THR A 80 -21.35 23.21 7.31
C THR A 80 -20.46 23.04 6.07
N ASP A 81 -21.01 22.38 5.05
CA ASP A 81 -20.33 22.22 3.76
C ASP A 81 -19.95 23.57 3.12
N GLN A 82 -20.81 24.57 3.27
CA GLN A 82 -20.56 25.92 2.77
C GLN A 82 -19.36 26.58 3.48
N GLN A 83 -19.27 26.46 4.81
CA GLN A 83 -18.16 27.00 5.57
C GLN A 83 -16.84 26.30 5.25
N LEU A 84 -16.86 24.97 5.13
CA LEU A 84 -15.69 24.19 4.75
C LEU A 84 -15.21 24.53 3.33
N SER A 85 -16.14 24.69 2.41
CA SER A 85 -15.85 25.11 1.03
C SER A 85 -15.23 26.51 0.99
N ALA A 86 -15.82 27.47 1.68
CA ALA A 86 -15.30 28.83 1.77
C ALA A 86 -13.88 28.83 2.38
N ARG A 87 -13.70 28.10 3.48
CA ARG A 87 -12.39 27.99 4.16
C ARG A 87 -11.32 27.37 3.26
N LEU A 88 -11.64 26.30 2.53
CA LEU A 88 -10.68 25.69 1.62
C LEU A 88 -10.28 26.67 0.51
N ASN A 89 -11.23 27.39 -0.06
CA ASN A 89 -10.97 28.36 -1.11
C ASN A 89 -10.10 29.52 -0.60
N ASP A 90 -10.35 30.04 0.61
CA ASP A 90 -9.52 31.07 1.22
C ASP A 90 -8.10 30.55 1.47
N ARG A 91 -7.98 29.36 2.04
CA ARG A 91 -6.67 28.75 2.29
C ARG A 91 -5.88 28.49 0.99
N ARG A 92 -6.55 28.15 -0.10
CA ARG A 92 -5.89 28.00 -1.41
C ARG A 92 -5.32 29.29 -1.95
N LYS A 93 -5.94 30.44 -1.65
CA LYS A 93 -5.44 31.76 -2.06
C LYS A 93 -4.23 32.20 -1.23
N ASP A 94 -4.29 31.94 0.07
CA ASP A 94 -3.32 32.49 1.03
C ASP A 94 -2.12 31.54 1.25
N SER A 95 -2.22 30.27 0.93
CA SER A 95 -1.16 29.30 1.15
C SER A 95 -0.06 29.38 0.10
N VAL A 96 1.18 29.35 0.55
CA VAL A 96 2.36 29.18 -0.33
C VAL A 96 2.49 27.74 -0.85
N TYR A 97 1.74 26.81 -0.28
CA TYR A 97 1.69 25.40 -0.68
C TYR A 97 0.41 25.10 -1.44
N GLU A 98 0.51 24.21 -2.42
CA GLU A 98 -0.68 23.66 -3.09
C GLU A 98 -1.51 22.84 -2.11
N LEU A 99 -2.82 23.11 -2.06
CA LEU A 99 -3.75 22.45 -1.16
C LEU A 99 -4.83 21.67 -1.94
N ASP A 100 -4.91 20.37 -1.69
CA ASP A 100 -5.92 19.50 -2.29
C ASP A 100 -7.15 19.26 -1.39
N GLY A 101 -7.13 19.77 -0.16
CA GLY A 101 -8.24 19.66 0.78
C GLY A 101 -7.91 20.16 2.18
N LEU A 102 -8.89 20.11 3.06
CA LEU A 102 -8.75 20.31 4.49
C LEU A 102 -8.72 18.97 5.22
N VAL A 103 -8.08 18.92 6.35
CA VAL A 103 -8.18 17.79 7.28
C VAL A 103 -9.03 18.23 8.47
N LEU A 104 -10.18 17.62 8.66
CA LEU A 104 -11.02 17.76 9.85
C LEU A 104 -10.53 16.74 10.86
N ASP A 105 -10.08 17.21 12.01
CA ASP A 105 -9.48 16.36 13.03
C ASP A 105 -10.13 16.67 14.39
N ILE A 106 -10.38 15.65 15.18
CA ILE A 106 -10.91 15.81 16.53
C ILE A 106 -9.83 16.42 17.40
N ASN A 107 -10.15 17.56 18.03
CA ASN A 107 -9.20 18.28 18.89
C ASN A 107 -8.92 17.54 20.21
N ASP A 108 -9.93 16.89 20.78
CA ASP A 108 -9.86 16.22 22.07
C ASP A 108 -9.00 14.97 22.04
N SER A 109 -7.94 14.93 22.87
CA SER A 109 -6.96 13.83 22.93
C SER A 109 -7.57 12.50 23.36
N ASP A 110 -8.52 12.53 24.30
CA ASP A 110 -9.12 11.32 24.86
C ASP A 110 -10.07 10.66 23.85
N ILE A 111 -10.83 11.49 23.12
CA ILE A 111 -11.67 11.00 22.03
C ILE A 111 -10.82 10.43 20.91
N ARG A 112 -9.72 11.08 20.54
CA ARG A 112 -8.77 10.57 19.53
C ARG A 112 -8.22 9.21 19.94
N GLN A 113 -7.82 9.06 21.19
CA GLN A 113 -7.33 7.79 21.72
C GLN A 113 -8.39 6.68 21.69
N LYS A 114 -9.64 7.00 22.07
CA LYS A 114 -10.75 6.03 22.04
C LYS A 114 -11.10 5.56 20.65
N LEU A 115 -11.08 6.44 19.67
CA LEU A 115 -11.37 6.12 18.26
C LEU A 115 -10.23 5.33 17.63
N GLY A 116 -8.98 5.68 17.91
CA GLY A 116 -7.80 5.00 17.41
C GLY A 116 -7.68 5.02 15.90
N TYR A 117 -7.07 3.97 15.36
CA TYR A 117 -6.76 3.82 13.93
C TYR A 117 -7.49 2.62 13.33
N GLU A 118 -7.65 2.63 12.02
CA GLU A 118 -8.16 1.47 11.28
C GLU A 118 -7.11 0.35 11.30
N SER A 119 -7.54 -0.88 11.54
CA SER A 119 -6.64 -2.02 11.67
C SER A 119 -5.91 -2.39 10.36
N SER A 120 -6.50 -2.07 9.21
CA SER A 120 -5.95 -2.47 7.90
C SER A 120 -5.13 -1.38 7.23
N SER A 121 -5.53 -0.11 7.36
CA SER A 121 -4.90 1.03 6.67
C SER A 121 -4.05 1.90 7.58
N LEU A 122 -4.19 1.74 8.91
CA LEU A 122 -3.64 2.62 9.94
C LEU A 122 -4.11 4.09 9.80
N ASN A 123 -5.19 4.32 9.05
CA ASN A 123 -5.78 5.64 8.96
C ASN A 123 -6.44 6.03 10.29
N PRO A 124 -6.33 7.30 10.73
CA PRO A 124 -6.96 7.76 11.95
C PRO A 124 -8.49 7.76 11.80
N LYS A 125 -9.19 7.12 12.75
CA LYS A 125 -10.65 7.15 12.80
C LYS A 125 -11.21 8.50 13.27
N PHE A 126 -10.37 9.31 13.86
CA PHE A 126 -10.68 10.63 14.39
C PHE A 126 -10.43 11.79 13.41
N ALA A 127 -9.99 11.51 12.19
CA ALA A 127 -9.76 12.52 11.17
C ALA A 127 -10.43 12.16 9.84
N ARG A 128 -10.86 13.18 9.10
CA ARG A 128 -11.45 13.04 7.76
C ARG A 128 -10.92 14.12 6.85
N LYS A 129 -10.70 13.77 5.60
CA LYS A 129 -10.31 14.71 4.55
C LYS A 129 -11.55 15.29 3.89
N TYR A 130 -11.63 16.60 3.85
CA TYR A 130 -12.63 17.35 3.11
C TYR A 130 -12.03 17.85 1.80
N LYS A 131 -12.73 17.58 0.70
CA LYS A 131 -12.36 18.06 -0.64
C LYS A 131 -13.59 18.64 -1.30
N ILE A 132 -13.40 19.71 -2.04
CA ILE A 132 -14.44 20.24 -2.93
C ILE A 132 -14.26 19.58 -4.30
N ALA A 133 -15.35 19.14 -4.90
CA ALA A 133 -15.38 18.83 -6.32
C ALA A 133 -15.24 20.16 -7.07
N ASP A 134 -14.03 20.47 -7.50
CA ASP A 134 -13.74 21.72 -8.19
C ASP A 134 -13.88 21.49 -9.69
N ALA A 135 -14.67 22.33 -10.35
CA ALA A 135 -14.82 22.31 -11.81
C ALA A 135 -13.48 22.49 -12.54
N SER A 136 -12.51 23.17 -11.89
CA SER A 136 -11.14 23.29 -12.42
C SER A 136 -10.36 21.96 -12.42
N ASN A 137 -10.85 20.96 -11.69
CA ASN A 137 -10.28 19.61 -11.64
C ASN A 137 -10.96 18.66 -12.65
N MET A 138 -11.79 19.17 -13.54
CA MET A 138 -12.48 18.42 -14.57
C MET A 138 -12.07 18.91 -15.95
N ALA A 139 -11.97 17.98 -16.88
CA ALA A 139 -11.74 18.28 -18.29
C ALA A 139 -12.56 17.33 -19.17
N GLU A 140 -12.95 17.80 -20.33
CA GLU A 140 -13.46 16.97 -21.40
C GLU A 140 -12.30 16.43 -22.23
N ALA A 141 -12.41 15.18 -22.64
CA ALA A 141 -11.37 14.51 -23.40
C ALA A 141 -11.98 13.53 -24.41
N THR A 142 -11.34 13.45 -25.58
CA THR A 142 -11.69 12.45 -26.59
C THR A 142 -10.93 11.16 -26.33
N VAL A 143 -11.61 10.04 -26.37
CA VAL A 143 -11.03 8.71 -26.24
C VAL A 143 -10.30 8.32 -27.52
N ILE A 144 -9.01 7.97 -27.40
CA ILE A 144 -8.22 7.42 -28.50
C ILE A 144 -8.48 5.93 -28.61
N LYS A 145 -8.36 5.19 -27.50
CA LYS A 145 -8.59 3.74 -27.44
C LYS A 145 -8.86 3.29 -25.99
N VAL A 146 -9.40 2.09 -25.87
CA VAL A 146 -9.43 1.36 -24.59
C VAL A 146 -8.34 0.30 -24.62
N GLU A 147 -7.40 0.41 -23.69
CA GLU A 147 -6.36 -0.58 -23.48
C GLU A 147 -6.86 -1.61 -22.47
N TRP A 148 -6.71 -2.88 -22.79
CA TRP A 148 -7.09 -3.95 -21.89
C TRP A 148 -5.85 -4.63 -21.32
N ASN A 149 -5.82 -4.81 -20.01
CA ASN A 149 -4.75 -5.48 -19.32
C ASN A 149 -5.28 -6.76 -18.68
N VAL A 150 -4.59 -7.86 -18.89
CA VAL A 150 -4.92 -9.13 -18.25
C VAL A 150 -4.32 -9.13 -16.85
N SER A 151 -5.13 -9.42 -15.84
CA SER A 151 -4.62 -9.59 -14.47
C SER A 151 -4.18 -11.03 -14.22
N LYS A 152 -3.39 -11.27 -13.19
CA LYS A 152 -2.98 -12.59 -12.73
C LYS A 152 -4.13 -13.57 -12.46
N ASP A 153 -5.35 -13.08 -12.28
CA ASP A 153 -6.56 -13.88 -12.06
C ASP A 153 -7.40 -14.00 -13.34
N GLY A 154 -6.87 -13.60 -14.50
CA GLY A 154 -7.54 -13.69 -15.81
C GLY A 154 -8.59 -12.60 -16.06
N TYR A 155 -8.74 -11.59 -15.17
CA TYR A 155 -9.66 -10.48 -15.39
C TYR A 155 -9.10 -9.50 -16.42
N LEU A 156 -9.95 -9.07 -17.35
CA LEU A 156 -9.65 -8.04 -18.32
C LEU A 156 -9.96 -6.67 -17.73
N LYS A 157 -8.93 -5.87 -17.50
CA LYS A 157 -9.03 -4.56 -16.82
C LYS A 157 -8.81 -3.43 -17.83
N PRO A 158 -9.81 -2.56 -18.03
CA PRO A 158 -9.73 -1.46 -18.98
C PRO A 158 -8.95 -0.28 -18.42
N ARG A 159 -8.16 0.34 -19.30
CA ARG A 159 -7.53 1.65 -19.12
C ARG A 159 -7.84 2.48 -20.35
N VAL A 160 -8.39 3.66 -20.18
CA VAL A 160 -8.83 4.50 -21.30
C VAL A 160 -7.71 5.47 -21.64
N GLN A 161 -7.17 5.36 -22.87
CA GLN A 161 -6.26 6.35 -23.42
C GLN A 161 -7.05 7.47 -24.07
N ILE A 162 -6.71 8.70 -23.75
CA ILE A 162 -7.37 9.91 -24.22
C ILE A 162 -6.38 10.83 -24.91
N GLU A 163 -6.89 11.74 -25.71
CA GLU A 163 -6.10 12.88 -26.17
C GLU A 163 -5.54 13.62 -24.96
N PRO A 164 -4.26 14.08 -25.02
CA PRO A 164 -3.63 14.73 -23.88
C PRO A 164 -4.41 15.98 -23.47
N VAL A 165 -4.83 16.05 -22.21
CA VAL A 165 -5.47 17.24 -21.63
C VAL A 165 -4.71 17.72 -20.42
N GLU A 166 -4.62 19.05 -20.26
CA GLU A 166 -4.03 19.65 -19.06
C GLU A 166 -5.04 19.67 -17.93
N LEU A 167 -4.70 19.05 -16.81
CA LEU A 167 -5.57 18.96 -15.65
C LEU A 167 -4.76 19.12 -14.36
N VAL A 168 -5.05 20.21 -13.63
CA VAL A 168 -4.32 20.54 -12.37
C VAL A 168 -2.79 20.55 -12.57
N GLY A 169 -2.30 21.24 -13.62
CA GLY A 169 -0.87 21.42 -13.88
C GLY A 169 -0.12 20.17 -14.33
N VAL A 170 -0.83 19.13 -14.74
CA VAL A 170 -0.24 17.93 -15.36
C VAL A 170 -0.98 17.53 -16.63
N THR A 171 -0.23 16.99 -17.58
CA THR A 171 -0.79 16.40 -18.80
C THR A 171 -1.32 15.00 -18.49
N VAL A 172 -2.63 14.82 -18.62
CA VAL A 172 -3.33 13.54 -18.46
C VAL A 172 -3.54 12.92 -19.83
N GLN A 173 -3.12 11.66 -19.99
CA GLN A 173 -3.27 10.87 -21.22
C GLN A 173 -4.05 9.57 -20.98
N HIS A 174 -4.33 9.21 -19.73
CA HIS A 174 -5.05 7.99 -19.38
C HIS A 174 -5.98 8.23 -18.20
N ALA A 175 -7.12 7.58 -18.26
CA ALA A 175 -8.09 7.52 -17.16
C ALA A 175 -8.43 6.05 -16.85
N THR A 176 -8.84 5.76 -15.61
CA THR A 176 -9.32 4.43 -15.28
C THR A 176 -10.64 4.13 -15.98
N GLY A 177 -10.73 2.97 -16.62
CA GLY A 177 -11.95 2.43 -17.20
C GLY A 177 -12.80 1.62 -16.20
N PHE A 178 -12.42 1.59 -14.93
CA PHE A 178 -13.05 0.85 -13.83
C PHE A 178 -13.17 -0.67 -14.08
N ASN A 179 -14.12 -1.08 -14.93
CA ASN A 179 -14.42 -2.48 -15.23
C ASN A 179 -15.08 -2.61 -16.64
N ALA A 180 -15.22 -3.85 -17.10
CA ALA A 180 -15.76 -4.11 -18.44
C ALA A 180 -17.21 -3.60 -18.62
N LYS A 181 -18.03 -3.72 -17.57
CA LYS A 181 -19.42 -3.21 -17.61
C LYS A 181 -19.47 -1.71 -17.86
N PHE A 182 -18.63 -0.95 -17.16
CA PHE A 182 -18.59 0.50 -17.30
C PHE A 182 -18.21 0.93 -18.73
N ILE A 183 -17.24 0.24 -19.34
CA ILE A 183 -16.85 0.49 -20.75
C ILE A 183 -17.98 0.12 -21.70
N HIS A 184 -18.58 -1.06 -21.52
CA HIS A 184 -19.62 -1.57 -22.41
C HIS A 184 -20.91 -0.74 -22.36
N GLU A 185 -21.43 -0.49 -21.15
CA GLU A 185 -22.69 0.28 -20.98
C GLU A 185 -22.52 1.76 -21.34
N GLY A 186 -21.35 2.33 -21.05
CA GLY A 186 -21.02 3.70 -21.46
C GLY A 186 -20.66 3.85 -22.92
N GLN A 187 -20.59 2.76 -23.69
CA GLN A 187 -20.10 2.75 -25.07
C GLN A 187 -18.79 3.55 -25.24
N ILE A 188 -17.87 3.34 -24.30
CA ILE A 188 -16.57 4.05 -24.26
C ILE A 188 -15.60 3.37 -25.23
N GLY A 189 -15.28 4.05 -26.31
CA GLY A 189 -14.40 3.58 -27.37
C GLY A 189 -13.80 4.73 -28.15
N PRO A 190 -13.07 4.47 -29.23
CA PRO A 190 -12.49 5.52 -30.05
C PRO A 190 -13.49 6.57 -30.47
N GLY A 191 -13.16 7.86 -30.29
CA GLY A 191 -14.02 8.99 -30.63
C GLY A 191 -15.10 9.32 -29.59
N ALA A 192 -15.28 8.55 -28.53
CA ALA A 192 -16.15 8.93 -27.43
C ALA A 192 -15.64 10.20 -26.75
N THR A 193 -16.53 11.08 -26.32
CA THR A 193 -16.21 12.25 -25.49
C THR A 193 -16.60 11.96 -24.06
N ILE A 194 -15.63 12.08 -23.17
CA ILE A 194 -15.80 11.78 -21.73
C ILE A 194 -15.37 12.97 -20.90
N LYS A 195 -15.97 13.08 -19.72
CA LYS A 195 -15.55 14.02 -18.69
C LYS A 195 -14.72 13.28 -17.65
N ILE A 196 -13.53 13.76 -17.44
CA ILE A 196 -12.60 13.19 -16.46
C ILE A 196 -12.38 14.15 -15.31
N THR A 197 -12.08 13.61 -14.15
CA THR A 197 -11.63 14.39 -12.98
C THR A 197 -10.35 13.82 -12.42
N ARG A 198 -9.56 14.70 -11.82
CA ARG A 198 -8.38 14.33 -11.04
C ARG A 198 -8.48 15.02 -9.69
N SER A 199 -8.73 14.25 -8.66
CA SER A 199 -8.73 14.75 -7.29
C SER A 199 -7.35 14.55 -6.65
N GLY A 200 -6.53 15.61 -6.58
CA GLY A 200 -5.16 15.53 -6.10
C GLY A 200 -4.25 14.70 -7.01
N ASP A 201 -3.30 13.95 -6.44
CA ASP A 201 -2.42 13.05 -7.21
C ASP A 201 -3.03 11.66 -7.46
N VAL A 202 -4.33 11.54 -7.36
CA VAL A 202 -5.05 10.29 -7.60
C VAL A 202 -5.16 10.05 -9.11
N ILE A 203 -5.25 8.79 -9.49
CA ILE A 203 -5.44 8.34 -10.87
C ILE A 203 -6.67 9.04 -11.46
N PRO A 204 -6.56 9.69 -12.63
CA PRO A 204 -7.70 10.31 -13.29
C PRO A 204 -8.79 9.27 -13.56
N PHE A 205 -10.06 9.63 -13.34
CA PHE A 205 -11.18 8.74 -13.58
C PHE A 205 -12.31 9.45 -14.33
N ILE A 206 -13.11 8.66 -15.03
CA ILE A 206 -14.22 9.13 -15.84
C ILE A 206 -15.42 9.37 -14.91
N THR A 207 -15.99 10.57 -14.95
CA THR A 207 -17.19 10.94 -14.18
C THR A 207 -18.45 10.88 -15.01
N GLU A 208 -18.35 11.08 -16.34
CA GLU A 208 -19.50 11.17 -17.25
C GLU A 208 -19.06 10.78 -18.67
N VAL A 209 -19.94 10.16 -19.40
CA VAL A 209 -19.80 9.98 -20.85
C VAL A 209 -20.71 11.01 -21.51
N ILE A 210 -20.10 12.00 -22.17
CA ILE A 210 -20.82 13.11 -22.83
C ILE A 210 -21.40 12.63 -24.15
N SER A 211 -20.59 11.93 -24.96
CA SER A 211 -21.05 11.25 -26.17
C SER A 211 -20.40 9.89 -26.30
N PRO A 212 -21.17 8.87 -26.68
CA PRO A 212 -20.63 7.53 -26.89
C PRO A 212 -19.70 7.48 -28.10
N SER A 213 -18.97 6.38 -28.22
CA SER A 213 -18.15 6.09 -29.40
C SER A 213 -19.00 6.04 -30.69
N PRO A 214 -18.56 6.68 -31.79
CA PRO A 214 -19.24 6.64 -33.06
C PRO A 214 -18.99 5.32 -33.84
N VAL A 215 -18.48 4.30 -33.23
CA VAL A 215 -18.26 2.99 -33.85
C VAL A 215 -19.59 2.34 -34.18
N ASP A 216 -19.84 1.99 -35.44
CA ASP A 216 -21.14 1.52 -35.93
C ASP A 216 -21.67 0.29 -35.21
N ASP A 217 -20.91 -0.78 -35.12
CA ASP A 217 -21.25 -1.96 -34.30
C ASP A 217 -20.38 -2.00 -33.05
N TYR A 218 -20.76 -1.21 -32.07
CA TYR A 218 -20.01 -1.11 -30.81
C TYR A 218 -19.90 -2.45 -30.08
N THR A 219 -20.95 -3.26 -30.09
CA THR A 219 -20.93 -4.58 -29.40
C THR A 219 -19.92 -5.51 -30.04
N HIS A 220 -19.89 -5.57 -31.38
CA HIS A 220 -18.90 -6.35 -32.10
C HIS A 220 -17.48 -5.82 -31.87
N TRP A 221 -17.30 -4.50 -31.96
CA TRP A 221 -16.01 -3.87 -31.64
C TRP A 221 -15.54 -4.23 -30.22
N PHE A 222 -16.40 -4.09 -29.21
CA PHE A 222 -16.08 -4.39 -27.82
C PHE A 222 -15.66 -5.84 -27.64
N ASN A 223 -16.39 -6.79 -28.19
CA ASN A 223 -16.06 -8.21 -28.12
C ASN A 223 -14.69 -8.50 -28.75
N ASN A 224 -14.42 -7.97 -29.94
CA ASN A 224 -13.14 -8.13 -30.62
C ASN A 224 -11.96 -7.57 -29.81
N GLN A 225 -12.18 -6.50 -29.01
CA GLN A 225 -11.14 -5.99 -28.11
C GLN A 225 -10.77 -6.99 -27.02
N LEU A 226 -11.69 -7.83 -26.59
CA LEU A 226 -11.45 -8.80 -25.53
C LEU A 226 -10.95 -10.14 -26.09
N GLU A 227 -11.46 -10.57 -27.25
CA GLU A 227 -11.13 -11.83 -27.91
C GLU A 227 -9.64 -11.96 -28.29
N GLN A 228 -8.94 -10.83 -28.47
CA GLN A 228 -7.50 -10.84 -28.75
C GLN A 228 -6.66 -11.49 -27.61
N PHE A 229 -7.23 -11.60 -26.39
CA PHE A 229 -6.56 -12.21 -25.24
C PHE A 229 -6.93 -13.68 -25.06
N GLY A 230 -7.91 -14.20 -25.82
CA GLY A 230 -8.47 -15.54 -25.75
C GLY A 230 -9.98 -15.53 -25.50
N ASP A 231 -10.56 -16.71 -25.37
CA ASP A 231 -11.97 -16.86 -25.05
C ASP A 231 -12.27 -16.23 -23.69
N TRP A 232 -13.36 -15.49 -23.62
CA TRP A 232 -13.73 -14.77 -22.41
C TRP A 232 -15.23 -14.91 -22.10
N GLN A 233 -15.60 -14.56 -20.88
CA GLN A 233 -16.99 -14.51 -20.42
C GLN A 233 -17.18 -13.40 -19.39
N TRP A 234 -18.43 -12.99 -19.23
CA TRP A 234 -18.80 -12.14 -18.11
C TRP A 234 -18.73 -12.91 -16.80
N THR A 235 -18.27 -12.25 -15.74
CA THR A 235 -18.41 -12.78 -14.38
C THR A 235 -19.91 -12.96 -14.03
N PRO A 236 -20.27 -13.80 -13.04
CA PRO A 236 -21.66 -13.97 -12.61
C PRO A 236 -22.36 -12.66 -12.23
N THR A 237 -21.60 -11.67 -11.76
CA THR A 237 -22.12 -10.32 -11.44
C THR A 237 -22.28 -9.43 -12.66
N LYS A 238 -21.83 -9.87 -13.84
CA LYS A 238 -21.80 -9.10 -15.10
C LYS A 238 -21.08 -7.73 -14.99
N VAL A 239 -20.12 -7.63 -14.07
CA VAL A 239 -19.33 -6.40 -13.86
C VAL A 239 -17.99 -6.47 -14.58
N ASP A 240 -17.31 -7.60 -14.48
CA ASP A 240 -15.99 -7.83 -15.07
C ASP A 240 -16.06 -8.86 -16.19
N ALA A 241 -15.19 -8.72 -17.19
CA ALA A 241 -14.87 -9.76 -18.16
C ALA A 241 -13.67 -10.60 -17.63
N VAL A 242 -13.73 -11.91 -17.84
CA VAL A 242 -12.72 -12.85 -17.38
C VAL A 242 -12.41 -13.87 -18.46
N LEU A 243 -11.13 -14.22 -18.62
CA LEU A 243 -10.69 -15.23 -19.58
C LEU A 243 -11.15 -16.63 -19.18
N ILE A 244 -11.64 -17.40 -20.14
CA ILE A 244 -11.92 -18.83 -20.00
C ILE A 244 -10.57 -19.57 -20.12
N GLY A 245 -10.36 -20.57 -19.24
CA GLY A 245 -9.07 -21.28 -19.24
C GLY A 245 -7.88 -20.43 -18.82
N ALA A 246 -8.09 -19.48 -17.90
CA ALA A 246 -7.06 -18.59 -17.39
C ALA A 246 -5.78 -19.33 -16.89
N ASP A 247 -5.90 -20.57 -16.42
CA ASP A 247 -4.77 -21.36 -15.91
C ASP A 247 -3.80 -21.83 -17.01
N SER A 248 -4.21 -21.81 -18.27
CA SER A 248 -3.38 -22.15 -19.44
C SER A 248 -3.05 -20.94 -20.32
N ASN A 249 -3.57 -19.75 -19.99
CA ASN A 249 -3.31 -18.54 -20.77
C ASN A 249 -1.92 -17.98 -20.47
N GLU A 250 -1.08 -17.84 -21.48
CA GLU A 250 0.33 -17.38 -21.37
C GLU A 250 0.44 -16.01 -20.66
N THR A 251 -0.47 -15.09 -20.95
CA THR A 251 -0.45 -13.77 -20.30
C THR A 251 -0.78 -13.88 -18.82
N VAL A 252 -1.77 -14.69 -18.43
CA VAL A 252 -2.12 -14.93 -17.04
C VAL A 252 -0.98 -15.62 -16.29
N LEU A 253 -0.34 -16.59 -16.90
CA LEU A 253 0.82 -17.28 -16.33
C LEU A 253 1.96 -16.30 -16.07
N PHE A 254 2.25 -15.43 -17.04
CA PHE A 254 3.26 -14.39 -16.86
C PHE A 254 2.92 -13.40 -15.75
N GLU A 255 1.69 -12.92 -15.70
CA GLU A 255 1.23 -11.99 -14.65
C GLU A 255 1.28 -12.61 -13.23
N ARG A 256 0.99 -13.91 -13.11
CA ARG A 256 1.16 -14.65 -11.85
C ARG A 256 2.62 -14.73 -11.42
N LEU A 257 3.48 -15.04 -12.36
CA LEU A 257 4.92 -15.12 -12.14
C LEU A 257 5.49 -13.75 -11.73
N LEU A 258 5.08 -12.70 -12.43
CA LEU A 258 5.46 -11.32 -12.16
C LEU A 258 5.00 -10.86 -10.77
N ASP A 259 3.74 -11.14 -10.40
CA ASP A 259 3.20 -10.81 -9.08
C ASP A 259 3.94 -11.54 -7.95
N PHE A 260 4.27 -12.82 -8.14
CA PHE A 260 5.02 -13.61 -7.18
C PHE A 260 6.39 -12.98 -6.87
N PHE A 261 7.19 -12.72 -7.90
CA PHE A 261 8.53 -12.17 -7.71
C PHE A 261 8.53 -10.68 -7.32
N ASN A 262 7.54 -9.90 -7.74
CA ASN A 262 7.37 -8.54 -7.25
C ASN A 262 6.98 -8.49 -5.77
N THR A 263 6.17 -9.43 -5.29
CA THR A 263 5.78 -9.52 -3.87
C THR A 263 6.99 -9.85 -2.99
N ILE A 264 7.91 -10.69 -3.46
CA ILE A 264 9.14 -11.05 -2.73
C ILE A 264 10.23 -9.99 -2.92
N ASP A 265 10.14 -9.20 -3.99
CA ASP A 265 11.06 -8.11 -4.38
C ASP A 265 12.50 -8.56 -4.57
N ILE A 266 12.71 -9.37 -5.61
CA ILE A 266 14.06 -9.82 -6.00
C ILE A 266 14.81 -8.70 -6.74
N PRO A 267 16.06 -8.37 -6.32
CA PRO A 267 16.87 -7.38 -7.01
C PRO A 267 17.11 -7.74 -8.49
N ALA A 268 16.89 -6.80 -9.38
CA ALA A 268 17.01 -6.91 -10.83
C ALA A 268 16.02 -7.87 -11.52
N LEU A 269 15.23 -8.66 -10.79
CA LEU A 269 14.19 -9.51 -11.38
C LEU A 269 12.88 -8.70 -11.49
N LYS A 270 12.82 -7.81 -12.47
CA LYS A 270 11.63 -7.02 -12.82
C LYS A 270 11.07 -7.53 -14.16
N GLU A 271 9.96 -6.93 -14.58
CA GLU A 271 9.16 -7.37 -15.74
C GLU A 271 10.00 -7.73 -16.97
N GLY A 272 10.96 -6.87 -17.37
CA GLY A 272 11.79 -7.11 -18.56
C GLY A 272 12.60 -8.40 -18.46
N ASN A 273 13.40 -8.55 -17.42
CA ASN A 273 14.24 -9.74 -17.21
C ASN A 273 13.41 -11.01 -16.97
N LEU A 274 12.28 -10.87 -16.27
CA LEU A 274 11.38 -12.00 -16.04
C LEU A 274 10.70 -12.45 -17.32
N LYS A 275 10.42 -11.52 -18.24
CA LYS A 275 9.85 -11.84 -19.56
C LYS A 275 10.80 -12.67 -20.42
N GLU A 276 12.10 -12.36 -20.40
CA GLU A 276 13.11 -13.16 -21.09
C GLU A 276 13.17 -14.60 -20.55
N ILE A 277 13.14 -14.76 -19.22
CA ILE A 277 13.09 -16.06 -18.55
C ILE A 277 11.82 -16.84 -18.96
N PHE A 278 10.67 -16.15 -18.91
CA PHE A 278 9.38 -16.74 -19.29
C PHE A 278 9.35 -17.20 -20.75
N GLN A 279 9.87 -16.40 -21.67
CA GLN A 279 9.97 -16.72 -23.09
C GLN A 279 10.93 -17.91 -23.37
N ALA A 280 11.91 -18.13 -22.49
CA ALA A 280 12.78 -19.29 -22.55
C ALA A 280 12.11 -20.59 -22.03
N GLY A 281 10.84 -20.50 -21.57
CA GLY A 281 10.06 -21.69 -21.18
C GLY A 281 9.87 -21.87 -19.67
N PHE A 282 10.45 -21.00 -18.82
CA PHE A 282 10.32 -21.06 -17.37
C PHE A 282 9.08 -20.28 -16.92
N ARG A 283 7.97 -20.97 -16.68
CA ARG A 283 6.64 -20.37 -16.55
C ARG A 283 6.07 -20.32 -15.15
N THR A 284 6.67 -21.05 -14.23
CA THR A 284 6.21 -21.14 -12.85
C THR A 284 7.25 -20.60 -11.88
N PRO A 285 6.86 -20.23 -10.63
CA PRO A 285 7.83 -19.86 -9.62
C PRO A 285 8.88 -20.96 -9.38
N GLU A 286 8.46 -22.21 -9.39
CA GLU A 286 9.33 -23.38 -9.23
C GLU A 286 10.39 -23.47 -10.33
N ASP A 287 9.98 -23.26 -11.59
CA ASP A 287 10.92 -23.26 -12.73
C ASP A 287 12.02 -22.23 -12.54
N VAL A 288 11.65 -20.99 -12.17
CA VAL A 288 12.60 -19.89 -12.00
C VAL A 288 13.51 -20.08 -10.79
N LEU A 289 12.96 -20.62 -9.67
CA LEU A 289 13.74 -20.90 -8.47
C LEU A 289 14.78 -22.01 -8.71
N ASN A 290 14.47 -23.00 -9.54
CA ASN A 290 15.35 -24.11 -9.87
C ASN A 290 16.42 -23.75 -10.93
N LEU A 291 16.40 -22.53 -11.51
CA LEU A 291 17.44 -22.09 -12.43
C LEU A 291 18.80 -22.00 -11.75
N THR A 292 19.78 -22.62 -12.36
CA THR A 292 21.18 -22.49 -11.93
C THR A 292 21.75 -21.10 -12.26
N GLY A 293 22.79 -20.71 -11.55
CA GLY A 293 23.47 -19.46 -11.88
C GLY A 293 24.04 -19.40 -13.29
N ALA A 294 24.42 -20.55 -13.87
CA ALA A 294 24.91 -20.65 -15.23
C ALA A 294 23.78 -20.40 -16.26
N GLU A 295 22.60 -20.93 -16.02
CA GLU A 295 21.43 -20.69 -16.87
C GLU A 295 20.97 -19.24 -16.81
N LEU A 296 20.92 -18.63 -15.60
CA LEU A 296 20.61 -17.22 -15.44
C LEU A 296 21.61 -16.30 -16.18
N ILE A 297 22.90 -16.64 -16.14
CA ILE A 297 23.94 -15.91 -16.88
C ILE A 297 23.77 -16.09 -18.40
N SER A 298 23.42 -17.29 -18.85
CA SER A 298 23.19 -17.58 -20.28
C SER A 298 21.98 -16.81 -20.81
N LEU A 299 20.90 -16.70 -20.04
CA LEU A 299 19.67 -16.03 -20.45
C LEU A 299 19.79 -14.49 -20.41
N LEU A 300 20.41 -13.93 -19.38
CA LEU A 300 20.31 -12.50 -19.04
C LEU A 300 21.67 -11.77 -19.11
N GLY A 301 22.74 -12.49 -19.42
CA GLY A 301 24.09 -11.97 -19.35
C GLY A 301 24.69 -12.00 -17.93
N LYS A 302 26.03 -11.93 -17.87
CA LYS A 302 26.81 -12.17 -16.65
C LYS A 302 26.39 -11.27 -15.47
N ALA A 303 26.29 -9.96 -15.72
CA ALA A 303 26.02 -9.00 -14.63
C ALA A 303 24.63 -9.15 -14.02
N ILE A 304 23.60 -9.29 -14.87
CA ILE A 304 22.19 -9.40 -14.46
C ILE A 304 21.93 -10.80 -13.88
N GLY A 305 22.38 -11.85 -14.56
CA GLY A 305 22.19 -13.23 -14.11
C GLY A 305 22.82 -13.49 -12.75
N MET A 306 24.04 -13.00 -12.49
CA MET A 306 24.68 -13.09 -11.19
C MET A 306 23.90 -12.34 -10.12
N LYS A 307 23.45 -11.12 -10.39
CA LYS A 307 22.68 -10.30 -9.44
C LYS A 307 21.37 -10.95 -9.06
N ILE A 308 20.64 -11.51 -10.03
CA ILE A 308 19.39 -12.24 -9.78
C ILE A 308 19.66 -13.51 -8.98
N GLY A 309 20.66 -14.30 -9.34
CA GLY A 309 21.02 -15.53 -8.62
C GLY A 309 21.40 -15.30 -7.16
N VAL A 310 22.11 -14.20 -6.88
CA VAL A 310 22.40 -13.77 -5.48
C VAL A 310 21.10 -13.35 -4.79
N GLY A 311 20.29 -12.50 -5.43
CA GLY A 311 19.04 -12.01 -4.88
C GLY A 311 18.03 -13.12 -4.56
N LEU A 312 17.90 -14.12 -5.43
CA LEU A 312 17.07 -15.32 -5.19
C LEU A 312 17.56 -16.05 -3.93
N ARG A 313 18.85 -16.34 -3.86
CA ARG A 313 19.42 -17.03 -2.69
C ARG A 313 19.21 -16.26 -1.39
N GLU A 314 19.49 -14.97 -1.38
CA GLU A 314 19.31 -14.13 -0.18
C GLU A 314 17.86 -14.06 0.27
N LYS A 315 16.92 -13.86 -0.65
CA LYS A 315 15.51 -13.67 -0.33
C LYS A 315 14.77 -14.95 0.05
N PHE A 316 15.18 -16.10 -0.50
CA PHE A 316 14.59 -17.40 -0.18
C PHE A 316 15.31 -18.16 0.93
N THR A 317 16.43 -17.63 1.43
CA THR A 317 17.03 -18.10 2.67
C THR A 317 16.34 -17.41 3.85
N ASN A 318 15.75 -18.21 4.74
CA ASN A 318 15.04 -17.73 5.93
C ASN A 318 13.81 -16.84 5.60
N ILE A 319 13.04 -17.22 4.56
CA ILE A 319 11.84 -16.47 4.14
C ILE A 319 10.66 -16.76 5.10
N PRO A 320 9.89 -15.75 5.54
CA PRO A 320 8.68 -15.98 6.32
C PRO A 320 7.62 -16.75 5.53
N MET A 321 7.08 -17.83 6.10
CA MET A 321 6.07 -18.67 5.47
C MET A 321 4.87 -17.86 4.97
N TYR A 322 4.37 -16.91 5.75
CA TYR A 322 3.21 -16.10 5.37
C TYR A 322 3.47 -15.20 4.16
N LEU A 323 4.73 -14.76 3.96
CA LEU A 323 5.13 -13.99 2.78
C LEU A 323 5.09 -14.87 1.54
N LEU A 324 5.63 -16.07 1.64
CA LEU A 324 5.64 -17.05 0.57
C LEU A 324 4.23 -17.48 0.18
N MET A 325 3.37 -17.80 1.17
CA MET A 325 1.95 -18.08 0.95
C MET A 325 1.21 -16.93 0.27
N GLY A 326 1.45 -15.70 0.72
CA GLY A 326 0.76 -14.51 0.19
C GLY A 326 1.21 -14.10 -1.20
N ALA A 327 2.42 -14.46 -1.61
CA ALA A 327 2.96 -14.27 -2.95
C ALA A 327 2.47 -15.35 -3.92
N HIS A 328 2.31 -16.60 -3.45
CA HIS A 328 2.04 -17.75 -4.32
C HIS A 328 0.61 -17.73 -4.89
N PRO A 329 0.42 -17.98 -6.19
CA PRO A 329 -0.88 -17.88 -6.87
C PRO A 329 -1.90 -18.96 -6.49
N ALA A 330 -1.50 -19.99 -5.76
CA ALA A 330 -2.35 -21.12 -5.37
C ALA A 330 -3.64 -20.70 -4.65
N PHE A 331 -3.57 -19.65 -3.84
CA PHE A 331 -4.68 -19.21 -2.99
C PHE A 331 -5.65 -18.24 -3.66
N GLY A 332 -5.33 -17.78 -4.88
CA GLY A 332 -6.21 -17.02 -5.74
C GLY A 332 -6.51 -15.58 -5.29
N ARG A 333 -7.42 -14.95 -6.01
CA ARG A 333 -7.75 -13.53 -5.87
C ARG A 333 -8.22 -13.14 -4.46
N GLY A 334 -7.69 -12.03 -3.95
CA GLY A 334 -8.09 -11.45 -2.67
C GLY A 334 -7.42 -12.09 -1.45
N VAL A 335 -6.49 -13.01 -1.68
CA VAL A 335 -5.67 -13.64 -0.65
C VAL A 335 -4.21 -13.23 -0.89
N GLY A 336 -3.74 -12.27 -0.11
CA GLY A 336 -2.37 -11.77 -0.19
C GLY A 336 -1.67 -11.84 1.17
N VAL A 337 -0.45 -11.32 1.22
CA VAL A 337 0.45 -11.41 2.39
C VAL A 337 -0.23 -11.05 3.72
N ARG A 338 -1.05 -9.99 3.77
CA ARG A 338 -1.73 -9.58 5.01
C ARG A 338 -2.69 -10.65 5.54
N LYS A 339 -3.50 -11.24 4.66
CA LYS A 339 -4.44 -12.30 5.04
C LYS A 339 -3.70 -13.56 5.46
N MET A 340 -2.68 -13.95 4.71
CA MET A 340 -1.86 -15.11 5.05
C MET A 340 -1.09 -14.92 6.35
N LYS A 341 -0.57 -13.72 6.62
CA LYS A 341 0.05 -13.41 7.90
C LYS A 341 -0.93 -13.56 9.07
N LYS A 342 -2.16 -13.04 8.93
CA LYS A 342 -3.20 -13.16 9.96
C LYS A 342 -3.56 -14.62 10.26
N LEU A 343 -3.68 -15.47 9.25
CA LEU A 343 -3.92 -16.92 9.42
C LEU A 343 -2.73 -17.62 10.05
N TYR A 344 -1.53 -17.33 9.55
CA TYR A 344 -0.30 -17.93 10.06
C TYR A 344 -0.06 -17.63 11.53
N GLU A 345 -0.35 -16.41 11.96
CA GLU A 345 -0.31 -16.02 13.38
C GLU A 345 -1.42 -16.69 14.20
N ALA A 346 -2.66 -16.73 13.68
CA ALA A 346 -3.80 -17.36 14.36
C ALA A 346 -3.57 -18.87 14.57
N PHE A 347 -2.93 -19.52 13.62
CA PHE A 347 -2.62 -20.96 13.67
C PHE A 347 -1.23 -21.25 14.26
N LYS A 348 -0.56 -20.25 14.82
CA LYS A 348 0.75 -20.40 15.46
C LYS A 348 1.80 -21.09 14.57
N GLY A 349 1.77 -20.79 13.28
CA GLY A 349 2.68 -21.36 12.30
C GLY A 349 2.25 -22.69 11.71
N ASP A 350 1.20 -23.31 12.21
CA ASP A 350 0.68 -24.57 11.68
C ASP A 350 -0.17 -24.32 10.41
N ILE A 351 0.45 -24.50 9.24
CA ILE A 351 -0.20 -24.28 7.95
C ILE A 351 -1.15 -25.43 7.55
N GLU A 352 -1.07 -26.61 8.20
CA GLU A 352 -2.02 -27.71 7.95
C GLU A 352 -3.46 -27.29 8.28
N MET A 353 -3.64 -26.35 9.19
CA MET A 353 -4.93 -25.75 9.52
C MET A 353 -5.62 -25.09 8.33
N LEU A 354 -4.87 -24.68 7.30
CA LEU A 354 -5.41 -24.08 6.07
C LEU A 354 -6.17 -25.10 5.20
N ARG A 355 -5.95 -26.39 5.39
CA ARG A 355 -6.65 -27.45 4.65
C ARG A 355 -8.16 -27.47 4.96
N TYR A 356 -8.55 -26.95 6.12
CA TYR A 356 -9.92 -27.06 6.63
C TYR A 356 -10.60 -25.68 6.64
N PRO A 357 -11.62 -25.46 5.77
CA PRO A 357 -12.32 -24.17 5.69
C PRO A 357 -12.88 -23.68 7.04
N LEU A 358 -13.38 -24.59 7.89
CA LEU A 358 -13.94 -24.24 9.19
C LEU A 358 -12.91 -23.58 10.13
N ASN A 359 -11.65 -24.01 10.08
CA ASN A 359 -10.60 -23.38 10.87
C ASN A 359 -10.34 -21.93 10.39
N ILE A 360 -10.40 -21.71 9.09
CA ILE A 360 -10.16 -20.40 8.49
C ILE A 360 -11.30 -19.43 8.80
N VAL A 361 -12.55 -19.90 8.71
CA VAL A 361 -13.73 -19.08 9.06
C VAL A 361 -13.76 -18.68 10.53
N ALA A 362 -13.18 -19.49 11.41
CA ALA A 362 -13.06 -19.17 12.84
C ALA A 362 -12.14 -17.96 13.10
N VAL A 363 -11.32 -17.54 12.11
CA VAL A 363 -10.46 -16.38 12.20
C VAL A 363 -11.22 -15.15 11.69
N ASP A 364 -11.36 -14.14 12.54
CA ASP A 364 -12.05 -12.89 12.21
C ASP A 364 -11.60 -12.29 10.86
N GLY A 365 -12.55 -11.89 10.02
CA GLY A 365 -12.32 -11.30 8.68
C GLY A 365 -12.19 -12.34 7.56
N PHE A 366 -12.51 -13.62 7.81
CA PHE A 366 -12.59 -14.66 6.81
C PHE A 366 -14.02 -15.22 6.72
N GLU A 367 -14.55 -15.19 5.51
CA GLU A 367 -15.87 -15.74 5.17
C GLU A 367 -15.71 -17.05 4.36
N ASP A 368 -16.78 -17.84 4.27
CA ASP A 368 -16.82 -19.17 3.63
C ASP A 368 -16.17 -19.20 2.24
N LYS A 369 -16.46 -18.19 1.39
CA LYS A 369 -15.90 -18.12 0.02
C LYS A 369 -14.37 -17.98 0.03
N THR A 370 -13.84 -17.19 0.94
CA THR A 370 -12.39 -16.98 1.07
C THR A 370 -11.75 -18.22 1.70
N ALA A 371 -12.38 -18.81 2.71
CA ALA A 371 -11.92 -19.99 3.39
C ALA A 371 -11.84 -21.20 2.45
N SER A 372 -12.90 -21.47 1.69
CA SER A 372 -12.94 -22.55 0.69
C SER A 372 -11.87 -22.38 -0.37
N LYS A 373 -11.65 -21.15 -0.86
CA LYS A 373 -10.60 -20.84 -1.84
C LYS A 373 -9.21 -21.16 -1.29
N ILE A 374 -8.92 -20.76 -0.05
CA ILE A 374 -7.63 -21.01 0.58
C ILE A 374 -7.41 -22.51 0.76
N ALA A 375 -8.40 -23.23 1.27
CA ALA A 375 -8.31 -24.68 1.46
C ALA A 375 -8.08 -25.42 0.14
N ASN A 376 -8.78 -25.04 -0.93
CA ASN A 376 -8.59 -25.62 -2.26
C ASN A 376 -7.19 -25.34 -2.86
N GLY A 377 -6.54 -24.26 -2.45
CA GLY A 377 -5.18 -23.92 -2.89
C GLY A 377 -4.06 -24.61 -2.10
N TYR A 378 -4.40 -25.20 -0.96
CA TYR A 378 -3.43 -25.73 -0.01
C TYR A 378 -2.52 -26.81 -0.62
N ASP A 379 -3.08 -27.84 -1.24
CA ASP A 379 -2.29 -28.96 -1.79
C ASP A 379 -1.34 -28.52 -2.89
N ARG A 380 -1.75 -27.55 -3.72
CA ARG A 380 -0.89 -26.94 -4.75
C ARG A 380 0.27 -26.15 -4.13
N PHE A 381 0.03 -25.46 -3.02
CA PHE A 381 1.09 -24.77 -2.30
C PHE A 381 2.06 -25.75 -1.60
N GLN A 382 1.55 -26.85 -1.06
CA GLN A 382 2.38 -27.91 -0.51
C GLN A 382 3.29 -28.53 -1.57
N GLN A 383 2.78 -28.77 -2.78
CA GLN A 383 3.59 -29.26 -3.89
C GLN A 383 4.72 -28.27 -4.22
N PHE A 384 4.41 -26.96 -4.29
CA PHE A 384 5.44 -25.93 -4.48
C PHE A 384 6.56 -26.01 -3.43
N LEU A 385 6.22 -26.20 -2.15
CA LEU A 385 7.22 -26.34 -1.08
C LEU A 385 8.11 -27.57 -1.27
N LEU A 386 7.54 -28.70 -1.74
CA LEU A 386 8.28 -29.91 -2.04
C LEU A 386 9.22 -29.70 -3.24
N ASP A 387 8.74 -29.07 -4.30
CA ASP A 387 9.50 -28.85 -5.53
C ASP A 387 10.65 -27.85 -5.34
N THR A 388 10.60 -27.03 -4.29
CA THR A 388 11.59 -25.99 -4.00
C THR A 388 12.37 -26.21 -2.71
N ILE A 389 12.23 -27.36 -2.06
CA ILE A 389 12.82 -27.70 -0.76
C ILE A 389 14.35 -27.54 -0.70
N ALA A 390 15.02 -27.73 -1.82
CA ALA A 390 16.49 -27.59 -1.89
C ALA A 390 16.96 -26.13 -1.92
N ILE A 391 16.05 -25.17 -2.16
CA ILE A 391 16.36 -23.75 -2.40
C ILE A 391 15.73 -22.86 -1.34
N VAL A 392 14.49 -23.15 -0.97
CA VAL A 392 13.70 -22.36 -0.02
C VAL A 392 13.98 -22.84 1.41
N THR A 393 14.52 -21.97 2.23
CA THR A 393 14.65 -22.19 3.67
C THR A 393 13.68 -21.28 4.39
N LEU A 394 12.80 -21.86 5.20
CA LEU A 394 11.76 -21.13 5.90
C LEU A 394 12.28 -20.51 7.19
N ALA A 395 11.86 -19.29 7.49
CA ALA A 395 12.03 -18.70 8.79
C ALA A 395 11.24 -19.53 9.84
N PRO A 396 11.85 -19.85 10.99
CA PRO A 396 11.11 -20.50 12.06
C PRO A 396 9.93 -19.62 12.48
N TYR A 397 8.81 -20.24 12.81
CA TYR A 397 7.71 -19.53 13.45
C TYR A 397 8.23 -19.00 14.80
N ALA A 398 8.38 -17.70 14.90
CA ALA A 398 8.58 -17.08 16.19
C ALA A 398 7.20 -16.98 16.85
N ASP A 399 6.90 -17.82 17.80
CA ASP A 399 5.73 -17.63 18.65
C ASP A 399 5.95 -16.35 19.47
N VAL A 400 5.41 -15.26 18.93
CA VAL A 400 5.45 -13.94 19.58
C VAL A 400 4.69 -13.99 20.92
N SER A 401 3.93 -15.07 21.20
CA SER A 401 3.22 -15.29 22.46
C SER A 401 4.01 -16.10 23.49
N GLY A 402 5.08 -16.78 23.09
CA GLY A 402 5.85 -17.72 23.91
C GLY A 402 7.25 -17.29 24.35
N GLY A 403 7.75 -16.15 23.91
CA GLY A 403 9.02 -15.59 24.40
C GLY A 403 8.92 -15.03 25.82
N ALA A 404 10.06 -14.67 26.43
CA ALA A 404 10.13 -14.10 27.77
C ALA A 404 9.17 -12.93 28.01
N LEU A 405 8.77 -12.25 26.91
CA LEU A 405 7.84 -11.13 26.89
C LEU A 405 6.51 -11.47 26.20
N GLY A 406 6.20 -12.75 26.00
CA GLY A 406 5.00 -13.23 25.30
C GLY A 406 3.71 -12.67 25.87
N GLY A 407 2.89 -12.07 25.01
CA GLY A 407 1.62 -11.46 25.40
C GLY A 407 1.72 -10.10 26.08
N LEU A 408 2.92 -9.61 26.40
CA LEU A 408 3.11 -8.30 27.00
C LEU A 408 3.05 -7.20 25.92
N VAL A 409 2.34 -6.10 26.25
CA VAL A 409 2.33 -4.88 25.44
C VAL A 409 3.27 -3.88 26.09
N ILE A 410 4.32 -3.52 25.39
CA ILE A 410 5.36 -2.63 25.85
C ILE A 410 5.22 -1.29 25.12
N VAL A 411 5.24 -0.19 25.88
CA VAL A 411 5.15 1.16 25.34
C VAL A 411 6.41 1.94 25.71
N PHE A 412 6.93 2.75 24.79
CA PHE A 412 8.09 3.62 25.02
C PHE A 412 7.64 5.07 25.28
N THR A 413 8.37 5.78 26.12
CA THR A 413 8.19 7.22 26.34
C THR A 413 9.53 7.93 26.56
N GLY A 414 9.66 9.12 25.95
CA GLY A 414 10.86 9.96 26.08
C GLY A 414 11.99 9.63 25.11
N PHE A 415 11.99 8.46 24.49
CA PHE A 415 13.02 8.01 23.52
C PHE A 415 12.46 6.96 22.56
N ARG A 416 13.25 6.66 21.52
CA ARG A 416 13.01 5.54 20.62
C ARG A 416 14.29 4.73 20.45
N ASP A 417 14.21 3.42 20.52
CA ASP A 417 15.31 2.49 20.41
C ASP A 417 14.91 1.31 19.54
N ASN A 418 15.21 1.44 18.26
CA ASN A 418 14.81 0.45 17.24
C ASN A 418 15.41 -0.94 17.49
N ASP A 419 16.60 -1.03 18.08
CA ASP A 419 17.23 -2.31 18.35
C ASP A 419 16.58 -2.99 19.56
N LEU A 420 16.22 -2.22 20.58
CA LEU A 420 15.44 -2.71 21.71
C LEU A 420 14.02 -3.07 21.32
N GLU A 421 13.36 -2.30 20.44
CA GLU A 421 12.05 -2.65 19.88
C GLU A 421 12.09 -4.00 19.17
N LYS A 422 13.09 -4.23 18.28
CA LYS A 422 13.28 -5.52 17.60
C LYS A 422 13.57 -6.68 18.58
N ALA A 423 14.37 -6.44 19.59
CA ALA A 423 14.69 -7.45 20.59
C ALA A 423 13.45 -7.84 21.42
N ILE A 424 12.61 -6.85 21.80
CA ILE A 424 11.32 -7.07 22.46
C ILE A 424 10.37 -7.88 21.57
N GLU A 425 10.25 -7.54 20.28
CA GLU A 425 9.42 -8.26 19.33
C GLU A 425 9.93 -9.71 19.14
N ALA A 426 11.25 -9.90 19.06
CA ALA A 426 11.86 -11.22 18.99
C ALA A 426 11.63 -12.06 20.27
N ALA A 427 11.54 -11.40 21.44
CA ALA A 427 11.19 -12.04 22.71
C ALA A 427 9.68 -12.21 22.94
N GLY A 428 8.84 -11.90 21.93
CA GLY A 428 7.41 -12.13 21.96
C GLY A 428 6.57 -10.97 22.49
N GLY A 429 7.17 -9.85 22.81
CA GLY A 429 6.49 -8.63 23.22
C GLY A 429 5.86 -7.89 22.05
N LYS A 430 4.83 -7.10 22.30
CA LYS A 430 4.20 -6.21 21.31
C LYS A 430 4.53 -4.76 21.64
N ILE A 431 5.01 -4.00 20.64
CA ILE A 431 5.24 -2.58 20.80
C ILE A 431 3.93 -1.81 20.62
N GLY A 432 3.52 -1.10 21.65
CA GLY A 432 2.35 -0.23 21.65
C GLY A 432 2.73 1.24 21.47
N SER A 433 1.89 2.01 20.79
CA SER A 433 2.10 3.46 20.58
C SER A 433 1.64 4.32 21.77
N SER A 434 0.73 3.81 22.60
CA SER A 434 0.13 4.55 23.72
C SER A 434 -0.16 3.66 24.91
N VAL A 435 -0.11 4.25 26.11
CA VAL A 435 -0.45 3.56 27.36
C VAL A 435 -1.97 3.40 27.48
N SER A 436 -2.41 2.16 27.71
CA SER A 436 -3.82 1.77 27.87
C SER A 436 -3.95 0.67 28.93
N LYS A 437 -5.17 0.22 29.22
CA LYS A 437 -5.41 -0.92 30.13
C LYS A 437 -4.77 -2.23 29.65
N SER A 438 -4.46 -2.35 28.35
CA SER A 438 -3.76 -3.49 27.79
C SER A 438 -2.23 -3.35 27.81
N THR A 439 -1.70 -2.22 28.26
CA THR A 439 -0.25 -2.02 28.38
C THR A 439 0.28 -2.75 29.60
N SER A 440 1.30 -3.57 29.39
CA SER A 440 1.93 -4.36 30.46
C SER A 440 3.12 -3.64 31.08
N ILE A 441 3.90 -2.95 30.24
CA ILE A 441 5.13 -2.26 30.67
C ILE A 441 5.26 -0.95 29.92
N LEU A 442 5.61 0.13 30.64
CA LEU A 442 6.09 1.37 30.05
C LEU A 442 7.61 1.46 30.22
N VAL A 443 8.33 1.60 29.12
CA VAL A 443 9.77 1.87 29.14
C VAL A 443 10.00 3.36 29.03
N ALA A 444 10.57 3.95 30.05
CA ALA A 444 10.86 5.37 30.13
C ALA A 444 12.35 5.59 30.34
N GLU A 445 12.92 6.59 29.69
CA GLU A 445 14.34 6.96 29.88
C GLU A 445 14.64 7.26 31.34
N ASP A 446 13.75 7.99 32.00
CA ASP A 446 13.67 8.15 33.44
C ASP A 446 12.37 7.51 33.97
N PRO A 447 12.43 6.43 34.76
CA PRO A 447 11.27 5.79 35.36
C PRO A 447 10.45 6.71 36.29
N ASN A 448 11.05 7.78 36.80
CA ASN A 448 10.38 8.79 37.65
C ASN A 448 9.80 9.95 36.84
N SER A 449 9.94 9.91 35.49
CA SER A 449 9.40 10.94 34.60
C SER A 449 7.95 11.27 34.93
N THR A 450 7.61 12.56 34.85
CA THR A 450 6.26 13.07 34.98
C THR A 450 5.55 13.23 33.64
N SER A 451 6.08 12.65 32.59
CA SER A 451 5.46 12.68 31.26
C SER A 451 4.02 12.14 31.29
N GLY A 452 3.15 12.63 30.44
CA GLY A 452 1.75 12.21 30.39
C GLY A 452 1.57 10.69 30.24
N LYS A 453 2.46 9.97 29.52
CA LYS A 453 2.46 8.51 29.45
C LYS A 453 2.87 7.86 30.78
N ALA A 454 3.86 8.42 31.48
CA ALA A 454 4.31 7.89 32.75
C ALA A 454 3.28 8.12 33.88
N ALA A 455 2.64 9.28 33.91
CA ALA A 455 1.52 9.56 34.80
C ALA A 455 0.37 8.57 34.56
N LYS A 456 -0.06 8.43 33.31
CA LYS A 456 -1.13 7.50 32.93
C LYS A 456 -0.78 6.03 33.21
N ALA A 457 0.48 5.64 33.04
CA ALA A 457 0.91 4.29 33.39
C ALA A 457 0.75 4.02 34.88
N ARG A 458 1.14 4.97 35.73
CA ARG A 458 0.96 4.87 37.19
C ARG A 458 -0.53 4.82 37.59
N ASP A 459 -1.37 5.67 37.00
CA ASP A 459 -2.81 5.69 37.21
C ASP A 459 -3.49 4.36 36.84
N LEU A 460 -2.97 3.68 35.83
CA LEU A 460 -3.46 2.38 35.38
C LEU A 460 -2.75 1.19 36.04
N GLY A 461 -1.82 1.43 36.97
CA GLY A 461 -1.03 0.35 37.59
C GLY A 461 -0.03 -0.33 36.65
N VAL A 462 0.32 0.30 35.52
CA VAL A 462 1.29 -0.22 34.56
C VAL A 462 2.70 -0.01 35.09
N LYS A 463 3.51 -1.06 35.06
CA LYS A 463 4.91 -1.01 35.51
C LYS A 463 5.73 -0.08 34.62
N VAL A 464 6.42 0.89 35.23
CA VAL A 464 7.35 1.80 34.54
C VAL A 464 8.77 1.35 34.83
N ILE A 465 9.57 1.10 33.77
CA ILE A 465 10.96 0.62 33.91
C ILE A 465 11.91 1.41 33.00
N SER A 466 13.21 1.34 33.30
CA SER A 466 14.24 1.92 32.47
C SER A 466 14.55 1.06 31.22
N PRO A 467 15.17 1.63 30.17
CA PRO A 467 15.66 0.86 29.01
C PRO A 467 16.61 -0.26 29.41
N ALA A 468 17.48 -0.01 30.40
CA ALA A 468 18.43 -1.02 30.91
C ALA A 468 17.69 -2.20 31.57
N ALA A 469 16.64 -1.92 32.34
CA ALA A 469 15.82 -2.98 32.93
C ALA A 469 15.04 -3.77 31.87
N MET A 470 14.58 -3.10 30.79
CA MET A 470 13.91 -3.77 29.67
C MET A 470 14.89 -4.67 28.88
N ARG A 471 16.12 -4.21 28.62
CA ARG A 471 17.17 -5.02 27.98
C ARG A 471 17.53 -6.27 28.78
N ALA A 472 17.42 -6.23 30.10
CA ALA A 472 17.66 -7.41 30.95
C ALA A 472 16.51 -8.43 30.94
N MET A 473 15.34 -8.06 30.36
CA MET A 473 14.16 -8.93 30.22
C MET A 473 14.06 -9.58 28.84
N VAL A 474 14.85 -9.12 27.89
CA VAL A 474 14.93 -9.57 26.51
C VAL A 474 16.14 -10.50 26.35
#